data_c3ef152da52c0defc993762be1c92716
#
_entry.id   c3ef152da52c0defc993762be1c92716
#
_cell.length_a   1.000
_cell.length_b   1.000
_cell.length_c   1.000
_cell.angle_alpha   90.00
_cell.angle_beta   90.00
_cell.angle_gamma   90.00
#
_symmetry.space_group_name_H-M   'P 1'
#
loop_
_entity.id
_entity.type
_entity.pdbx_description
1 polymer ?
#
loop_
_entity_poly.entity_id
_entity_poly.type
_entity_poly.pdbx_seq_one_letter_code
_entity_poly.pdbx_strand_id
1 'polypeptide(L)'
;KMAFGALGHLKGGPAKAAVVGSAATGLISGSSIANVVTTGTFTIPLMKRVGFTSEKAGAVEVASSVNGQIMPPVMGAAAFLMVEYVGISYVEVITHAFLPATISYIALVYIVHLEAVKNNMPTLGNRVVSMGKTIGGMAAFFVGFAGLCYGVQYPVAWIAAAAGDSAPVVMSVLIF
;
A
#
# COMPACT_ATOMS: atom_id res chain seq x y z
N LYS A 1 -4.46 2.16 -13.49
CA LYS A 1 -5.74 2.20 -14.25
C LYS A 1 -6.95 1.85 -13.37
N MET A 2 -6.89 0.80 -12.51
CA MET A 2 -8.00 0.41 -11.62
C MET A 2 -8.36 1.51 -10.61
N ALA A 3 -7.38 2.09 -9.89
CA ALA A 3 -7.63 3.15 -8.92
C ALA A 3 -8.28 4.39 -9.56
N PHE A 4 -7.86 4.75 -10.78
CA PHE A 4 -8.48 5.84 -11.56
C PHE A 4 -9.92 5.52 -11.98
N GLY A 5 -10.20 4.29 -12.37
CA GLY A 5 -11.54 3.86 -12.74
C GLY A 5 -12.52 3.89 -11.57
N ALA A 6 -12.05 3.57 -10.36
CA ALA A 6 -12.88 3.55 -9.16
C ALA A 6 -13.13 4.94 -8.57
N LEU A 7 -12.10 5.78 -8.51
CA LEU A 7 -12.11 7.03 -7.76
C LEU A 7 -12.18 8.29 -8.65
N GLY A 8 -11.99 8.15 -9.96
CA GLY A 8 -11.94 9.27 -10.91
C GLY A 8 -13.23 10.09 -10.99
N HIS A 9 -14.39 9.48 -10.68
CA HIS A 9 -15.70 10.15 -10.69
C HIS A 9 -15.96 11.04 -9.45
N LEU A 10 -15.13 10.92 -8.42
CA LEU A 10 -15.22 11.74 -7.21
C LEU A 10 -14.50 13.06 -7.40
N LYS A 11 -14.93 14.12 -6.68
CA LYS A 11 -14.17 15.38 -6.63
C LYS A 11 -12.74 15.10 -6.17
N GLY A 12 -11.76 15.61 -6.93
CA GLY A 12 -10.34 15.29 -6.68
C GLY A 12 -9.98 13.83 -6.92
N GLY A 13 -10.72 13.12 -7.77
CA GLY A 13 -10.52 11.70 -8.09
C GLY A 13 -9.07 11.31 -8.39
N PRO A 14 -8.34 12.07 -9.24
CA PRO A 14 -6.94 11.79 -9.51
C PRO A 14 -6.03 11.80 -8.29
N ALA A 15 -6.26 12.73 -7.34
CA ALA A 15 -5.48 12.77 -6.11
C ALA A 15 -5.75 11.56 -5.21
N LYS A 16 -7.02 11.16 -5.08
CA LYS A 16 -7.38 9.93 -4.34
C LYS A 16 -6.82 8.68 -4.99
N ALA A 17 -6.87 8.62 -6.32
CA ALA A 17 -6.27 7.52 -7.07
C ALA A 17 -4.74 7.48 -6.92
N ALA A 18 -4.10 8.66 -6.83
CA ALA A 18 -2.68 8.76 -6.51
C ALA A 18 -2.36 8.21 -5.11
N VAL A 19 -3.14 8.59 -4.09
CA VAL A 19 -2.98 8.07 -2.73
C VAL A 19 -3.10 6.54 -2.70
N VAL A 20 -4.14 5.98 -3.33
CA VAL A 20 -4.34 4.52 -3.37
C VAL A 20 -3.23 3.84 -4.19
N GLY A 21 -2.77 4.45 -5.27
CA GLY A 21 -1.67 3.92 -6.08
C GLY A 21 -0.34 3.92 -5.33
N SER A 22 -0.01 5.03 -4.66
CA SER A 22 1.18 5.14 -3.81
C SER A 22 1.12 4.19 -2.62
N ALA A 23 -0.06 4.04 -2.01
CA ALA A 23 -0.32 3.05 -0.97
C ALA A 23 0.00 1.62 -1.43
N ALA A 24 -0.54 1.21 -2.57
CA ALA A 24 -0.33 -0.13 -3.12
C ALA A 24 1.15 -0.41 -3.44
N THR A 25 1.88 0.60 -3.92
CA THR A 25 3.32 0.49 -4.17
C THR A 25 4.11 0.44 -2.86
N GLY A 26 3.72 1.27 -1.88
CA GLY A 26 4.32 1.31 -0.54
C GLY A 26 4.20 0.00 0.22
N LEU A 27 3.06 -0.70 0.08
CA LEU A 27 2.83 -2.04 0.63
C LEU A 27 3.87 -3.07 0.17
N ILE A 28 4.39 -2.93 -1.05
CA ILE A 28 5.35 -3.86 -1.63
C ILE A 28 6.77 -3.41 -1.34
N SER A 29 7.05 -2.11 -1.47
CA SER A 29 8.42 -1.57 -1.34
C SER A 29 8.90 -1.52 0.11
N GLY A 30 8.00 -1.34 1.08
CA GLY A 30 8.34 -1.15 2.50
C GLY A 30 9.21 0.08 2.80
N SER A 31 9.51 0.91 1.79
CA SER A 31 10.35 2.10 1.90
C SER A 31 9.60 3.34 1.44
N SER A 32 9.36 4.28 2.35
CA SER A 32 8.69 5.54 2.03
C SER A 32 9.52 6.39 1.05
N ILE A 33 10.84 6.43 1.20
CA ILE A 33 11.74 7.19 0.34
C ILE A 33 11.70 6.66 -1.09
N ALA A 34 11.89 5.34 -1.26
CA ALA A 34 11.82 4.70 -2.57
C ALA A 34 10.44 4.91 -3.22
N ASN A 35 9.36 4.85 -2.41
CA ASN A 35 8.00 5.04 -2.88
C ASN A 35 7.78 6.48 -3.37
N VAL A 36 8.18 7.50 -2.60
CA VAL A 36 8.08 8.91 -3.03
C VAL A 36 8.83 9.15 -4.33
N VAL A 37 10.04 8.61 -4.47
CA VAL A 37 10.84 8.80 -5.69
C VAL A 37 10.20 8.10 -6.90
N THR A 38 9.64 6.93 -6.73
CA THR A 38 9.05 6.17 -7.85
C THR A 38 7.65 6.65 -8.20
N THR A 39 6.74 6.75 -7.23
CA THR A 39 5.35 7.13 -7.49
C THR A 39 5.16 8.64 -7.61
N GLY A 40 5.91 9.43 -6.83
CA GLY A 40 5.79 10.89 -6.79
C GLY A 40 6.10 11.57 -8.12
N THR A 41 6.96 10.98 -8.96
CA THR A 41 7.24 11.47 -10.32
C THR A 41 5.99 11.54 -11.18
N PHE A 42 5.00 10.69 -10.94
CA PHE A 42 3.72 10.64 -11.68
C PHE A 42 2.58 11.26 -10.90
N THR A 43 2.50 11.01 -9.62
CA THR A 43 1.38 11.39 -8.76
C THR A 43 1.38 12.88 -8.45
N ILE A 44 2.54 13.47 -8.18
CA ILE A 44 2.66 14.91 -7.90
C ILE A 44 2.23 15.77 -9.10
N PRO A 45 2.75 15.58 -10.33
CA PRO A 45 2.27 16.30 -11.49
C PRO A 45 0.78 16.09 -11.76
N LEU A 46 0.27 14.89 -11.51
CA LEU A 46 -1.14 14.58 -11.68
C LEU A 46 -2.02 15.34 -10.68
N MET A 47 -1.64 15.39 -9.40
CA MET A 47 -2.34 16.16 -8.37
C MET A 47 -2.33 17.67 -8.69
N LYS A 48 -1.22 18.19 -9.20
CA LYS A 48 -1.11 19.58 -9.63
C LYS A 48 -2.07 19.91 -10.78
N ARG A 49 -2.23 19.01 -11.75
CA ARG A 49 -3.16 19.21 -12.88
C ARG A 49 -4.64 19.30 -12.44
N VAL A 50 -5.01 18.72 -11.33
CA VAL A 50 -6.38 18.80 -10.81
C VAL A 50 -6.60 19.92 -9.80
N GLY A 51 -5.55 20.74 -9.54
CA GLY A 51 -5.68 21.97 -8.76
C GLY A 51 -5.03 21.94 -7.37
N PHE A 52 -4.24 20.91 -7.04
CA PHE A 52 -3.42 20.94 -5.82
C PHE A 52 -2.21 21.87 -6.01
N THR A 53 -1.86 22.63 -4.97
CA THR A 53 -0.59 23.36 -4.94
C THR A 53 0.59 22.36 -4.86
N SER A 54 1.78 22.78 -5.24
CA SER A 54 2.97 21.93 -5.24
C SER A 54 3.27 21.37 -3.86
N GLU A 55 3.12 22.20 -2.82
CA GLU A 55 3.36 21.83 -1.42
C GLU A 55 2.36 20.78 -0.95
N LYS A 56 1.07 20.97 -1.25
CA LYS A 56 0.03 20.01 -0.87
C LYS A 56 0.16 18.69 -1.62
N ALA A 57 0.47 18.73 -2.90
CA ALA A 57 0.70 17.53 -3.69
C ALA A 57 1.88 16.73 -3.16
N GLY A 58 2.99 17.39 -2.82
CA GLY A 58 4.15 16.77 -2.19
C GLY A 58 3.82 16.20 -0.81
N ALA A 59 3.10 16.95 0.03
CA ALA A 59 2.70 16.49 1.35
C ALA A 59 1.80 15.24 1.31
N VAL A 60 0.83 15.21 0.40
CA VAL A 60 -0.05 14.05 0.20
C VAL A 60 0.75 12.82 -0.25
N GLU A 61 1.69 13.00 -1.17
CA GLU A 61 2.53 11.89 -1.65
C GLU A 61 3.43 11.35 -0.55
N VAL A 62 4.08 12.21 0.23
CA VAL A 62 4.91 11.80 1.36
C VAL A 62 4.07 11.08 2.42
N ALA A 63 2.93 11.63 2.81
CA ALA A 63 2.05 11.02 3.79
C ALA A 63 1.53 9.65 3.33
N SER A 64 1.18 9.51 2.03
CA SER A 64 0.75 8.25 1.45
C SER A 64 1.87 7.20 1.46
N SER A 65 3.09 7.62 1.14
CA SER A 65 4.26 6.74 1.11
C SER A 65 4.67 6.27 2.51
N VAL A 66 4.61 7.16 3.51
CA VAL A 66 4.86 6.80 4.91
C VAL A 66 3.81 5.82 5.42
N ASN A 67 2.53 6.07 5.11
CA ASN A 67 1.46 5.13 5.46
C ASN A 67 1.65 3.76 4.81
N GLY A 68 2.17 3.68 3.57
CA GLY A 68 2.51 2.42 2.91
C GLY A 68 3.57 1.63 3.67
N GLN A 69 4.54 2.31 4.26
CA GLN A 69 5.62 1.69 5.04
C GLN A 69 5.15 1.05 6.35
N ILE A 70 4.07 1.55 6.95
CA ILE A 70 3.50 0.99 8.20
C ILE A 70 2.37 -0.01 7.96
N MET A 71 1.89 -0.12 6.72
CA MET A 71 0.77 -1.01 6.39
C MET A 71 1.26 -2.45 6.19
N PRO A 72 0.67 -3.43 6.91
CA PRO A 72 0.94 -4.84 6.64
C PRO A 72 0.55 -5.25 5.21
N PRO A 73 1.15 -6.31 4.63
CA PRO A 73 1.97 -7.33 5.30
C PRO A 73 3.47 -7.05 5.30
N VAL A 74 4.02 -6.26 4.34
CA VAL A 74 5.48 -6.15 4.18
C VAL A 74 6.10 -5.25 5.24
N MET A 75 5.47 -4.08 5.50
CA MET A 75 5.96 -3.07 6.42
C MET A 75 7.41 -2.63 6.09
N GLY A 76 7.92 -1.63 6.78
CA GLY A 76 9.31 -1.20 6.63
C GLY A 76 10.26 -1.91 7.60
N ALA A 77 11.55 -1.62 7.49
CA ALA A 77 12.59 -2.19 8.35
C ALA A 77 12.31 -2.01 9.87
N ALA A 78 11.54 -0.99 10.25
CA ALA A 78 11.14 -0.77 11.64
C ALA A 78 10.36 -1.94 12.25
N ALA A 79 9.58 -2.68 11.44
CA ALA A 79 8.84 -3.83 11.93
C ALA A 79 9.77 -4.97 12.36
N PHE A 80 10.85 -5.19 11.62
CA PHE A 80 11.88 -6.20 11.98
C PHE A 80 12.65 -5.79 13.22
N LEU A 81 12.94 -4.50 13.38
CA LEU A 81 13.55 -3.98 14.61
C LEU A 81 12.63 -4.15 15.82
N MET A 82 11.31 -3.98 15.65
CA MET A 82 10.35 -4.25 16.72
C MET A 82 10.38 -5.72 17.16
N VAL A 83 10.45 -6.66 16.22
CA VAL A 83 10.59 -8.09 16.52
C VAL A 83 11.86 -8.34 17.36
N GLU A 84 12.98 -7.76 16.98
CA GLU A 84 14.25 -7.95 17.64
C GLU A 84 14.30 -7.31 19.04
N TYR A 85 13.87 -6.05 19.17
CA TYR A 85 13.96 -5.33 20.43
C TYR A 85 12.87 -5.66 21.45
N VAL A 86 11.67 -5.96 20.97
CA VAL A 86 10.52 -6.24 21.85
C VAL A 86 10.40 -7.75 22.12
N GLY A 87 11.00 -8.59 21.26
CA GLY A 87 10.95 -10.04 21.42
C GLY A 87 9.59 -10.67 21.12
N ILE A 88 8.77 -10.02 20.27
CA ILE A 88 7.47 -10.52 19.82
C ILE A 88 7.56 -11.07 18.40
N SER A 89 6.63 -11.93 18.01
CA SER A 89 6.61 -12.47 16.67
C SER A 89 6.23 -11.42 15.62
N TYR A 90 6.72 -11.57 14.38
CA TYR A 90 6.36 -10.68 13.28
C TYR A 90 4.85 -10.65 13.01
N VAL A 91 4.17 -11.77 13.16
CA VAL A 91 2.71 -11.86 13.02
C VAL A 91 1.98 -11.01 14.06
N GLU A 92 2.51 -10.96 15.27
CA GLU A 92 1.97 -10.14 16.35
C GLU A 92 2.17 -8.64 16.06
N VAL A 93 3.33 -8.23 15.54
CA VAL A 93 3.57 -6.87 15.06
C VAL A 93 2.56 -6.49 13.97
N ILE A 94 2.34 -7.36 12.97
CA ILE A 94 1.37 -7.16 11.90
C ILE A 94 -0.05 -6.94 12.45
N THR A 95 -0.50 -7.79 13.36
CA THR A 95 -1.87 -7.68 13.90
C THR A 95 -2.10 -6.39 14.66
N HIS A 96 -1.13 -5.95 15.45
CA HIS A 96 -1.21 -4.68 16.17
C HIS A 96 -1.06 -3.46 15.26
N ALA A 97 -0.24 -3.53 14.21
CA ALA A 97 -0.03 -2.44 13.27
C ALA A 97 -1.21 -2.23 12.31
N PHE A 98 -2.03 -3.26 12.08
CA PHE A 98 -3.12 -3.21 11.09
C PHE A 98 -4.15 -2.12 11.39
N LEU A 99 -4.59 -2.00 12.63
CA LEU A 99 -5.60 -1.02 13.03
C LEU A 99 -5.12 0.43 12.90
N PRO A 100 -3.98 0.85 13.48
CA PRO A 100 -3.49 2.22 13.31
C PRO A 100 -3.15 2.57 11.86
N ALA A 101 -2.61 1.64 11.08
CA ALA A 101 -2.34 1.85 9.66
C ALA A 101 -3.64 2.11 8.87
N THR A 102 -4.68 1.31 9.11
CA THR A 102 -5.99 1.48 8.46
C THR A 102 -6.62 2.83 8.81
N ILE A 103 -6.61 3.22 10.08
CA ILE A 103 -7.13 4.52 10.53
C ILE A 103 -6.38 5.66 9.84
N SER A 104 -5.06 5.57 9.76
CA SER A 104 -4.20 6.57 9.12
C SER A 104 -4.52 6.73 7.63
N TYR A 105 -4.75 5.63 6.90
CA TYR A 105 -5.17 5.69 5.50
C TYR A 105 -6.55 6.29 5.31
N ILE A 106 -7.52 5.93 6.14
CA ILE A 106 -8.86 6.51 6.10
C ILE A 106 -8.79 8.01 6.33
N ALA A 107 -8.02 8.44 7.34
CA ALA A 107 -7.83 9.85 7.65
C ALA A 107 -7.18 10.61 6.47
N LEU A 108 -6.15 10.05 5.84
CA LEU A 108 -5.47 10.65 4.70
C LEU A 108 -6.42 10.82 3.51
N VAL A 109 -7.15 9.77 3.14
CA VAL A 109 -8.13 9.84 2.04
C VAL A 109 -9.23 10.84 2.33
N TYR A 110 -9.66 10.95 3.59
CA TYR A 110 -10.67 11.92 4.01
C TYR A 110 -10.15 13.35 3.93
N ILE A 111 -8.92 13.61 4.39
CA ILE A 111 -8.26 14.94 4.27
C ILE A 111 -8.13 15.35 2.80
N VAL A 112 -7.69 14.44 1.94
CA VAL A 112 -7.59 14.69 0.48
C VAL A 112 -8.97 14.96 -0.12
N HIS A 113 -10.01 14.29 0.38
CA HIS A 113 -11.38 14.56 -0.05
C HIS A 113 -11.86 15.96 0.35
N LEU A 114 -11.65 16.34 1.60
CA LEU A 114 -12.02 17.67 2.09
C LEU A 114 -11.30 18.78 1.33
N GLU A 115 -10.00 18.61 1.07
CA GLU A 115 -9.21 19.57 0.31
C GLU A 115 -9.72 19.71 -1.13
N ALA A 116 -10.10 18.59 -1.77
CA ALA A 116 -10.67 18.60 -3.09
C ALA A 116 -12.04 19.28 -3.16
N VAL A 117 -12.87 19.11 -2.13
CA VAL A 117 -14.17 19.79 -2.00
C VAL A 117 -13.99 21.28 -1.76
N LYS A 118 -13.09 21.66 -0.83
CA LYS A 118 -12.77 23.06 -0.50
C LYS A 118 -12.32 23.87 -1.71
N ASN A 119 -11.53 23.28 -2.57
CA ASN A 119 -11.00 23.95 -3.75
C ASN A 119 -11.87 23.74 -5.01
N ASN A 120 -13.09 23.21 -4.87
CA ASN A 120 -14.01 22.92 -5.98
C ASN A 120 -13.33 22.20 -7.17
N MET A 121 -12.49 21.23 -6.88
CA MET A 121 -11.72 20.53 -7.90
C MET A 121 -12.61 19.78 -8.90
N PRO A 122 -12.24 19.75 -10.19
CA PRO A 122 -13.00 19.06 -11.21
C PRO A 122 -13.05 17.56 -10.96
N THR A 123 -14.17 16.95 -11.34
CA THR A 123 -14.28 15.49 -11.47
C THR A 123 -13.78 15.09 -12.85
N LEU A 124 -12.98 14.04 -12.95
CA LEU A 124 -12.73 13.40 -14.23
C LEU A 124 -14.02 12.65 -14.63
N GLY A 125 -14.76 13.20 -15.60
CA GLY A 125 -15.96 12.68 -16.22
C GLY A 125 -16.43 11.25 -15.92
N ASN A 126 -17.31 10.69 -16.72
CA ASN A 126 -18.02 9.42 -16.49
C ASN A 126 -17.14 8.26 -15.96
N ARG A 127 -17.71 7.45 -15.06
CA ARG A 127 -17.15 6.18 -14.59
C ARG A 127 -16.64 5.33 -15.75
N VAL A 128 -15.34 5.21 -15.88
CA VAL A 128 -14.70 4.39 -16.90
C VAL A 128 -14.80 2.89 -16.57
N VAL A 129 -15.00 2.55 -15.30
CA VAL A 129 -15.06 1.15 -14.82
C VAL A 129 -16.23 0.97 -13.86
N SER A 130 -17.03 -0.06 -14.07
CA SER A 130 -18.12 -0.44 -13.15
C SER A 130 -17.56 -0.79 -11.77
N MET A 131 -18.22 -0.32 -10.71
CA MET A 131 -17.85 -0.58 -9.31
C MET A 131 -17.67 -2.08 -9.03
N GLY A 132 -18.53 -2.92 -9.60
CA GLY A 132 -18.42 -4.38 -9.49
C GLY A 132 -17.13 -4.95 -10.09
N LYS A 133 -16.68 -4.44 -11.23
CA LYS A 133 -15.40 -4.86 -11.85
C LYS A 133 -14.19 -4.40 -11.01
N THR A 134 -14.28 -3.24 -10.37
CA THR A 134 -13.21 -2.74 -9.51
C THR A 134 -13.10 -3.54 -8.21
N ILE A 135 -14.24 -3.79 -7.54
CA ILE A 135 -14.29 -4.61 -6.33
C ILE A 135 -13.86 -6.05 -6.64
N GLY A 136 -14.36 -6.62 -7.76
CA GLY A 136 -13.96 -7.94 -8.23
C GLY A 136 -12.47 -8.03 -8.55
N GLY A 137 -11.89 -7.00 -9.17
CA GLY A 137 -10.46 -6.94 -9.46
C GLY A 137 -9.61 -6.82 -8.18
N MET A 138 -10.05 -6.03 -7.20
CA MET A 138 -9.37 -5.95 -5.90
C MET A 138 -9.47 -7.27 -5.12
N ALA A 139 -10.65 -7.87 -5.08
CA ALA A 139 -10.84 -9.17 -4.44
C ALA A 139 -9.97 -10.25 -5.10
N ALA A 140 -9.95 -10.31 -6.43
CA ALA A 140 -9.11 -11.24 -7.19
C ALA A 140 -7.61 -11.01 -6.92
N PHE A 141 -7.18 -9.75 -6.79
CA PHE A 141 -5.80 -9.43 -6.42
C PHE A 141 -5.44 -9.95 -5.02
N PHE A 142 -6.28 -9.69 -4.02
CA PHE A 142 -6.05 -10.17 -2.66
C PHE A 142 -6.12 -11.70 -2.54
N VAL A 143 -7.07 -12.33 -3.23
CA VAL A 143 -7.17 -13.80 -3.29
C VAL A 143 -5.96 -14.40 -4.02
N GLY A 144 -5.55 -13.82 -5.14
CA GLY A 144 -4.36 -14.26 -5.88
C GLY A 144 -3.07 -14.08 -5.07
N PHE A 145 -2.94 -12.94 -4.35
CA PHE A 145 -1.80 -12.68 -3.48
C PHE A 145 -1.77 -13.65 -2.28
N ALA A 146 -2.91 -13.87 -1.63
CA ALA A 146 -3.03 -14.86 -0.56
C ALA A 146 -2.71 -16.28 -1.08
N GLY A 147 -3.22 -16.64 -2.25
CA GLY A 147 -2.93 -17.91 -2.91
C GLY A 147 -1.44 -18.08 -3.24
N LEU A 148 -0.78 -17.01 -3.66
CA LEU A 148 0.65 -17.01 -3.93
C LEU A 148 1.46 -17.16 -2.62
N CYS A 149 1.08 -16.45 -1.56
CA CYS A 149 1.70 -16.61 -0.24
C CYS A 149 1.54 -18.02 0.30
N TYR A 150 0.33 -18.59 0.23
CA TYR A 150 0.10 -19.99 0.61
C TYR A 150 0.86 -20.97 -0.30
N GLY A 151 0.87 -20.73 -1.61
CA GLY A 151 1.57 -21.57 -2.59
C GLY A 151 3.08 -21.63 -2.39
N VAL A 152 3.68 -20.54 -1.87
CA VAL A 152 5.12 -20.50 -1.54
C VAL A 152 5.40 -21.21 -0.20
N GLN A 153 4.48 -21.14 0.77
CA GLN A 153 4.68 -21.79 2.07
C GLN A 153 4.78 -23.33 1.97
N TYR A 154 4.01 -23.96 1.08
CA TYR A 154 4.01 -25.43 0.94
C TYR A 154 5.38 -25.97 0.48
N PRO A 155 6.00 -25.51 -0.62
CA PRO A 155 7.32 -25.99 -1.02
C PRO A 155 8.41 -25.63 0.00
N VAL A 156 8.34 -24.45 0.64
CA VAL A 156 9.29 -24.06 1.69
C VAL A 156 9.20 -24.99 2.91
N ALA A 157 7.99 -25.31 3.36
CA ALA A 157 7.79 -26.26 4.45
C ALA A 157 8.29 -27.69 4.11
N TRP A 158 8.08 -28.11 2.85
CA TRP A 158 8.57 -29.41 2.38
C TRP A 158 10.09 -29.46 2.30
N ILE A 159 10.74 -28.40 1.78
CA ILE A 159 12.21 -28.27 1.73
C ILE A 159 12.78 -28.24 3.16
N ALA A 160 12.15 -27.51 4.10
CA ALA A 160 12.57 -27.47 5.49
C ALA A 160 12.46 -28.85 6.16
N ALA A 161 11.38 -29.58 5.90
CA ALA A 161 11.21 -30.94 6.41
C ALA A 161 12.23 -31.94 5.81
N ALA A 162 12.60 -31.78 4.54
CA ALA A 162 13.59 -32.60 3.87
C ALA A 162 15.03 -32.28 4.30
N ALA A 163 15.31 -31.04 4.73
CA ALA A 163 16.63 -30.59 5.16
C ALA A 163 17.03 -31.05 6.57
N GLY A 164 16.08 -31.54 7.39
CA GLY A 164 16.36 -32.04 8.76
C GLY A 164 17.07 -30.99 9.63
N ASP A 165 18.19 -31.36 10.26
CA ASP A 165 18.95 -30.48 11.16
C ASP A 165 19.56 -29.23 10.47
N SER A 166 19.65 -29.21 9.14
CA SER A 166 20.11 -28.04 8.36
C SER A 166 18.97 -27.06 8.02
N ALA A 167 17.72 -27.36 8.46
CA ALA A 167 16.55 -26.53 8.19
C ALA A 167 16.73 -25.04 8.57
N PRO A 168 17.32 -24.67 9.73
CA PRO A 168 17.48 -23.26 10.09
C PRO A 168 18.42 -22.49 9.13
N VAL A 169 19.42 -23.15 8.57
CA VAL A 169 20.34 -22.53 7.59
C VAL A 169 19.66 -22.34 6.24
N VAL A 170 18.90 -23.35 5.80
CA VAL A 170 18.14 -23.27 4.53
C VAL A 170 17.04 -22.21 4.61
N MET A 171 16.34 -22.12 5.74
CA MET A 171 15.32 -21.10 5.95
C MET A 171 15.91 -19.67 6.00
N SER A 172 17.09 -19.48 6.59
CA SER A 172 17.74 -18.16 6.60
C SER A 172 18.17 -17.70 5.21
N VAL A 173 18.55 -18.60 4.33
CA VAL A 173 18.95 -18.31 2.94
C VAL A 173 17.72 -18.03 2.04
N LEU A 174 16.56 -18.61 2.34
CA LEU A 174 15.34 -18.44 1.54
C LEU A 174 14.53 -17.19 1.94
N ILE A 175 14.76 -16.64 3.14
CA ILE A 175 14.04 -15.47 3.67
C ILE A 175 14.79 -14.15 3.40
N PHE A 176 16.11 -14.21 3.10
CA PHE A 176 16.94 -13.09 2.67
C PHE A 176 17.29 -13.19 1.18
#